data_8775280d10bd28785dcd567dc96a1527
#
_entry.id   8775280d10bd28785dcd567dc96a1527
#
_cell.length_a   1.000
_cell.length_b   1.000
_cell.length_c   1.000
_cell.angle_alpha   90.00
_cell.angle_beta   90.00
_cell.angle_gamma   90.00
#
_symmetry.space_group_name_H-M   'P 1'
#
loop_
_entity.id
_entity.type
_entity.pdbx_description
1 polymer ?
#
loop_
_entity_poly.entity_id
_entity_poly.type
_entity_poly.pdbx_seq_one_letter_code
_entity_poly.pdbx_strand_id
1 'polypeptide(L)'
;MIRINQLKLPVTHSAADLEHKIQKTLRLSSQEKFTYRIVRRSIDARKKPDIYYVYAVNVNVSKEDHILKKIHTPSVLSIREKNYQYPVSGDTPLLQRPLIIGAGPAGLFCAYLLTEMGYEPLVIERGKKIEERMEDVENFWKTGVLDPQSNVQFGEGGAGTFSDGKLNSAVKDPSGRNQFVLETFVKFGAPEQILYDNKPHIGTDILSKVIVRMRKYLEEKGCQFFFGCCATDFIIENGSIRQIVCDKKTFDVQT
;
A
#
# COMPACT_ATOMS: atom_id res chain seq x y z
N MET A 1 -17.48 14.94 -8.74
CA MET A 1 -17.42 13.50 -9.09
C MET A 1 -18.62 12.77 -8.49
N ILE A 2 -19.21 11.85 -9.24
CA ILE A 2 -20.40 11.09 -8.81
C ILE A 2 -19.97 9.70 -8.34
N ARG A 3 -20.38 9.29 -7.15
CA ARG A 3 -20.26 7.90 -6.69
C ARG A 3 -21.57 7.17 -6.92
N ILE A 4 -21.48 5.98 -7.53
CA ILE A 4 -22.60 5.05 -7.66
C ILE A 4 -22.27 3.83 -6.79
N ASN A 5 -23.13 3.54 -5.84
CA ASN A 5 -23.05 2.36 -4.99
C ASN A 5 -24.04 1.28 -5.46
N GLN A 6 -23.82 0.03 -5.02
CA GLN A 6 -24.75 -1.08 -5.24
C GLN A 6 -25.02 -1.41 -6.72
N LEU A 7 -24.05 -1.19 -7.62
CA LEU A 7 -24.15 -1.67 -8.99
C LEU A 7 -23.97 -3.19 -9.02
N LYS A 8 -25.06 -3.91 -9.22
CA LYS A 8 -25.08 -5.37 -9.20
C LYS A 8 -25.03 -5.92 -10.62
N LEU A 9 -24.09 -6.83 -10.89
CA LEU A 9 -23.89 -7.51 -12.19
C LEU A 9 -23.56 -9.00 -11.94
N PRO A 10 -23.97 -9.91 -12.84
CA PRO A 10 -23.55 -11.31 -12.77
C PRO A 10 -22.04 -11.45 -12.75
N VAL A 11 -21.49 -12.49 -12.12
CA VAL A 11 -20.02 -12.71 -12.09
C VAL A 11 -19.42 -12.93 -13.48
N THR A 12 -20.23 -13.27 -14.46
CA THR A 12 -19.85 -13.50 -15.86
C THR A 12 -19.90 -12.25 -16.73
N HIS A 13 -20.22 -11.07 -16.16
CA HIS A 13 -20.32 -9.84 -16.92
C HIS A 13 -18.99 -9.38 -17.49
N SER A 14 -19.02 -8.63 -18.58
CA SER A 14 -17.88 -7.97 -19.21
C SER A 14 -17.67 -6.54 -18.65
N ALA A 15 -16.53 -5.93 -18.98
CA ALA A 15 -16.29 -4.50 -18.68
C ALA A 15 -17.34 -3.60 -19.36
N ALA A 16 -17.74 -3.93 -20.58
CA ALA A 16 -18.78 -3.20 -21.32
C ALA A 16 -20.15 -3.23 -20.62
N ASP A 17 -20.49 -4.34 -19.96
CA ASP A 17 -21.72 -4.45 -19.18
C ASP A 17 -21.70 -3.51 -17.95
N LEU A 18 -20.55 -3.34 -17.32
CA LEU A 18 -20.37 -2.39 -16.22
C LEU A 18 -20.51 -0.95 -16.72
N GLU A 19 -19.88 -0.61 -17.83
CA GLU A 19 -20.01 0.71 -18.47
C GLU A 19 -21.46 1.02 -18.84
N HIS A 20 -22.14 0.07 -19.50
CA HIS A 20 -23.54 0.21 -19.84
C HIS A 20 -24.43 0.39 -18.60
N LYS A 21 -24.12 -0.36 -17.52
CA LYS A 21 -24.85 -0.24 -16.25
C LYS A 21 -24.66 1.14 -15.61
N ILE A 22 -23.44 1.70 -15.66
CA ILE A 22 -23.12 3.06 -15.20
C ILE A 22 -23.92 4.07 -16.03
N GLN A 23 -23.82 3.99 -17.35
CA GLN A 23 -24.50 4.87 -18.29
C GLN A 23 -26.03 4.89 -18.05
N LYS A 24 -26.63 3.72 -17.93
CA LYS A 24 -28.06 3.57 -17.63
C LYS A 24 -28.43 4.15 -16.26
N THR A 25 -27.60 3.92 -15.24
CA THR A 25 -27.85 4.40 -13.87
C THR A 25 -27.82 5.93 -13.81
N LEU A 26 -26.88 6.55 -14.52
CA LEU A 26 -26.75 8.01 -14.60
C LEU A 26 -27.64 8.64 -15.69
N ARG A 27 -28.41 7.84 -16.46
CA ARG A 27 -29.26 8.28 -17.57
C ARG A 27 -28.47 9.10 -18.60
N LEU A 28 -27.25 8.68 -18.90
CA LEU A 28 -26.39 9.33 -19.90
C LEU A 28 -26.82 8.92 -21.30
N SER A 29 -26.74 9.86 -22.25
CA SER A 29 -26.91 9.55 -23.68
C SER A 29 -25.70 8.74 -24.20
N SER A 30 -25.85 8.08 -25.34
CA SER A 30 -24.78 7.30 -25.97
C SER A 30 -23.57 8.15 -26.42
N GLN A 31 -23.78 9.47 -26.56
CA GLN A 31 -22.72 10.42 -26.97
C GLN A 31 -21.98 11.05 -25.79
N GLU A 32 -22.49 10.93 -24.55
CA GLU A 32 -21.86 11.50 -23.38
C GLU A 32 -20.69 10.65 -22.94
N LYS A 33 -19.50 11.26 -22.99
CA LYS A 33 -18.25 10.64 -22.52
C LYS A 33 -18.16 10.73 -21.01
N PHE A 34 -17.71 9.64 -20.40
CA PHE A 34 -17.40 9.57 -18.97
C PHE A 34 -16.18 8.67 -18.75
N THR A 35 -15.52 8.84 -17.64
CA THR A 35 -14.51 7.92 -17.11
C THR A 35 -14.97 7.42 -15.75
N TYR A 36 -14.54 6.22 -15.37
CA TYR A 36 -14.88 5.69 -14.06
C TYR A 36 -13.71 4.96 -13.42
N ARG A 37 -13.74 4.88 -12.11
CA ARG A 37 -12.83 4.08 -11.30
C ARG A 37 -13.64 3.20 -10.37
N ILE A 38 -13.32 1.91 -10.33
CA ILE A 38 -13.90 0.99 -9.35
C ILE A 38 -13.29 1.33 -7.99
N VAL A 39 -14.15 1.55 -6.99
CA VAL A 39 -13.75 1.90 -5.62
C VAL A 39 -13.91 0.70 -4.70
N ARG A 40 -14.91 -0.15 -5.02
CA ARG A 40 -15.18 -1.36 -4.27
C ARG A 40 -15.82 -2.41 -5.15
N ARG A 41 -15.39 -3.65 -4.99
CA ARG A 41 -16.02 -4.85 -5.53
C ARG A 41 -16.26 -5.84 -4.40
N SER A 42 -17.46 -6.33 -4.25
CA SER A 42 -17.81 -7.40 -3.32
C SER A 42 -18.64 -8.46 -4.00
N ILE A 43 -18.68 -9.66 -3.44
CA ILE A 43 -19.48 -10.77 -3.95
C ILE A 43 -20.78 -10.86 -3.16
N ASP A 44 -21.89 -10.97 -3.87
CA ASP A 44 -23.21 -11.30 -3.32
C ASP A 44 -23.61 -12.71 -3.77
N ALA A 45 -23.44 -13.68 -2.87
CA ALA A 45 -23.78 -15.09 -3.07
C ALA A 45 -24.90 -15.57 -2.16
N ARG A 46 -25.75 -14.65 -1.65
CA ARG A 46 -26.84 -14.99 -0.70
C ARG A 46 -27.96 -15.80 -1.33
N LYS A 47 -28.13 -15.72 -2.64
CA LYS A 47 -29.17 -16.44 -3.40
C LYS A 47 -28.53 -17.35 -4.44
N LYS A 48 -28.02 -18.49 -4.04
CA LYS A 48 -27.48 -19.50 -4.96
C LYS A 48 -28.61 -20.09 -5.83
N PRO A 49 -28.34 -20.38 -7.13
CA PRO A 49 -27.04 -20.36 -7.80
C PRO A 49 -26.61 -18.97 -8.29
N ASP A 50 -27.42 -17.95 -8.17
CA ASP A 50 -27.18 -16.61 -8.69
C ASP A 50 -26.11 -15.89 -7.87
N ILE A 51 -24.91 -15.77 -8.41
CA ILE A 51 -23.79 -15.05 -7.82
C ILE A 51 -23.55 -13.76 -8.59
N TYR A 52 -23.36 -12.67 -7.85
CA TYR A 52 -23.18 -11.33 -8.42
C TYR A 52 -21.95 -10.64 -7.84
N TYR A 53 -21.31 -9.82 -8.65
CA TYR A 53 -20.47 -8.73 -8.15
C TYR A 53 -21.34 -7.51 -7.84
N VAL A 54 -21.00 -6.85 -6.74
CA VAL A 54 -21.61 -5.58 -6.32
C VAL A 54 -20.50 -4.54 -6.27
N TYR A 55 -20.63 -3.54 -7.13
CA TYR A 55 -19.64 -2.48 -7.30
C TYR A 55 -20.05 -1.18 -6.60
N ALA A 56 -19.03 -0.44 -6.14
CA ALA A 56 -19.09 1.00 -5.98
C ALA A 56 -18.09 1.61 -6.96
N VAL A 57 -18.51 2.61 -7.72
CA VAL A 57 -17.68 3.28 -8.72
C VAL A 57 -17.72 4.80 -8.54
N ASN A 58 -16.61 5.47 -8.79
CA ASN A 58 -16.55 6.91 -8.95
C ASN A 58 -16.57 7.22 -10.44
N VAL A 59 -17.46 8.11 -10.85
CA VAL A 59 -17.66 8.49 -12.25
C VAL A 59 -17.34 9.97 -12.41
N ASN A 60 -16.52 10.26 -13.41
CA ASN A 60 -16.23 11.62 -13.83
C ASN A 60 -16.95 11.88 -15.15
N VAL A 61 -17.84 12.85 -15.16
CA VAL A 61 -18.71 13.17 -16.30
C VAL A 61 -18.97 14.68 -16.35
N SER A 62 -19.20 15.21 -17.52
CA SER A 62 -19.63 16.61 -17.66
C SER A 62 -21.01 16.84 -17.04
N LYS A 63 -21.27 18.05 -16.54
CA LYS A 63 -22.59 18.49 -16.00
C LYS A 63 -23.08 17.65 -14.81
N GLU A 64 -22.20 17.29 -13.89
CA GLU A 64 -22.49 16.49 -12.68
C GLU A 64 -23.73 16.99 -11.91
N ASP A 65 -23.80 18.30 -11.64
CA ASP A 65 -24.90 18.90 -10.89
C ASP A 65 -26.27 18.70 -11.57
N HIS A 66 -26.29 18.72 -12.91
CA HIS A 66 -27.52 18.49 -13.67
C HIS A 66 -27.96 17.03 -13.57
N ILE A 67 -27.00 16.10 -13.62
CA ILE A 67 -27.26 14.67 -13.47
C ILE A 67 -27.79 14.37 -12.06
N LEU A 68 -27.13 14.90 -11.03
CA LEU A 68 -27.51 14.71 -9.63
C LEU A 68 -28.91 15.28 -9.33
N LYS A 69 -29.29 16.40 -9.93
CA LYS A 69 -30.64 16.97 -9.80
C LYS A 69 -31.75 16.09 -10.42
N LYS A 70 -31.40 15.22 -11.36
CA LYS A 70 -32.36 14.31 -12.04
C LYS A 70 -32.46 12.93 -11.39
N ILE A 71 -31.50 12.59 -10.54
CA ILE A 71 -31.39 11.24 -9.97
C ILE A 71 -31.53 11.33 -8.45
N HIS A 72 -32.69 10.92 -7.96
CA HIS A 72 -33.01 10.93 -6.52
C HIS A 72 -32.93 9.52 -5.94
N THR A 73 -31.74 8.90 -5.98
CA THR A 73 -31.54 7.57 -5.37
C THR A 73 -30.42 7.63 -4.33
N PRO A 74 -30.57 6.94 -3.17
CA PRO A 74 -29.52 6.92 -2.13
C PRO A 74 -28.20 6.30 -2.58
N SER A 75 -28.23 5.56 -3.70
CA SER A 75 -27.03 4.92 -4.25
C SER A 75 -26.17 5.84 -5.12
N VAL A 76 -26.67 7.03 -5.50
CA VAL A 76 -25.95 8.01 -6.33
C VAL A 76 -25.67 9.26 -5.51
N LEU A 77 -24.38 9.56 -5.30
CA LEU A 77 -23.94 10.60 -4.38
C LEU A 77 -22.90 11.51 -5.05
N SER A 78 -22.92 12.80 -4.71
CA SER A 78 -21.77 13.67 -4.96
C SER A 78 -20.67 13.37 -3.95
N ILE A 79 -19.44 13.24 -4.43
CA ILE A 79 -18.27 13.02 -3.57
C ILE A 79 -17.12 13.93 -3.94
N ARG A 80 -16.25 14.17 -2.96
CA ARG A 80 -14.91 14.70 -3.17
C ARG A 80 -13.91 13.62 -2.80
N GLU A 81 -13.01 13.28 -3.72
CA GLU A 81 -11.93 12.35 -3.41
C GLU A 81 -10.96 12.97 -2.42
N LYS A 82 -10.52 12.16 -1.49
CA LYS A 82 -9.46 12.51 -0.55
C LYS A 82 -8.24 11.69 -0.92
N ASN A 83 -7.22 12.37 -1.43
CA ASN A 83 -5.93 11.77 -1.67
C ASN A 83 -5.03 12.02 -0.47
N TYR A 84 -4.16 11.06 -0.17
CA TYR A 84 -3.15 11.24 0.84
C TYR A 84 -2.27 12.46 0.49
N GLN A 85 -2.03 13.31 1.48
CA GLN A 85 -1.13 14.44 1.36
C GLN A 85 0.14 14.14 2.15
N TYR A 86 1.28 14.33 1.53
CA TYR A 86 2.55 14.23 2.22
C TYR A 86 2.65 15.28 3.32
N PRO A 87 3.33 14.99 4.44
CA PRO A 87 3.65 15.99 5.43
C PRO A 87 4.43 17.15 4.80
N VAL A 88 4.22 18.34 5.29
CA VAL A 88 5.03 19.48 4.88
C VAL A 88 6.38 19.38 5.56
N SER A 89 7.46 19.54 4.79
CA SER A 89 8.82 19.58 5.33
C SER A 89 9.01 20.81 6.23
N GLY A 90 9.84 20.68 7.26
CA GLY A 90 10.30 21.82 8.04
C GLY A 90 11.34 22.64 7.27
N ASP A 91 11.65 23.83 7.79
CA ASP A 91 12.62 24.77 7.18
C ASP A 91 14.06 24.56 7.69
N THR A 92 14.25 23.74 8.71
CA THR A 92 15.57 23.49 9.29
C THR A 92 16.29 22.40 8.48
N PRO A 93 17.47 22.69 7.92
CA PRO A 93 18.25 21.70 7.21
C PRO A 93 18.68 20.55 8.13
N LEU A 94 18.60 19.32 7.62
CA LEU A 94 19.19 18.16 8.28
C LEU A 94 20.70 18.13 8.00
N LEU A 95 21.51 18.04 9.06
CA LEU A 95 22.95 17.87 8.95
C LEU A 95 23.37 16.42 8.69
N GLN A 96 22.52 15.48 9.10
CA GLN A 96 22.70 14.04 8.92
C GLN A 96 21.53 13.46 8.11
N ARG A 97 21.80 12.37 7.41
CA ARG A 97 20.77 11.62 6.70
C ARG A 97 19.77 10.99 7.69
N PRO A 98 18.47 11.02 7.41
CA PRO A 98 17.50 10.32 8.27
C PRO A 98 17.85 8.83 8.38
N LEU A 99 17.92 8.30 9.61
CA LEU A 99 18.15 6.88 9.88
C LEU A 99 16.84 6.21 10.29
N ILE A 100 16.51 5.12 9.64
CA ILE A 100 15.32 4.30 9.88
C ILE A 100 15.78 2.95 10.44
N ILE A 101 15.22 2.56 11.59
CA ILE A 101 15.49 1.27 12.23
C ILE A 101 14.39 0.27 11.86
N GLY A 102 14.77 -0.74 11.09
CA GLY A 102 13.92 -1.81 10.62
C GLY A 102 13.39 -1.59 9.19
N ALA A 103 13.53 -2.62 8.34
CA ALA A 103 13.00 -2.68 6.98
C ALA A 103 11.65 -3.45 6.91
N GLY A 104 10.86 -3.42 7.98
CA GLY A 104 9.48 -3.89 7.96
C GLY A 104 8.56 -2.91 7.23
N PRO A 105 7.23 -3.15 7.18
CA PRO A 105 6.29 -2.31 6.44
C PRO A 105 6.38 -0.83 6.81
N ALA A 106 6.47 -0.51 8.11
CA ALA A 106 6.56 0.88 8.57
C ALA A 106 7.86 1.55 8.10
N GLY A 107 9.02 0.87 8.23
CA GLY A 107 10.31 1.40 7.79
C GLY A 107 10.40 1.57 6.28
N LEU A 108 9.91 0.62 5.50
CA LEU A 108 9.88 0.72 4.04
C LEU A 108 9.02 1.89 3.55
N PHE A 109 7.83 2.09 4.13
CA PHE A 109 6.99 3.24 3.80
C PHE A 109 7.55 4.57 4.31
N CYS A 110 8.24 4.58 5.47
CA CYS A 110 8.97 5.75 5.94
C CYS A 110 10.09 6.11 4.95
N ALA A 111 10.89 5.13 4.53
CA ALA A 111 11.93 5.33 3.53
C ALA A 111 11.34 5.84 2.20
N TYR A 112 10.22 5.25 1.76
CA TYR A 112 9.53 5.67 0.54
C TYR A 112 9.07 7.14 0.62
N LEU A 113 8.39 7.52 1.70
CA LEU A 113 7.93 8.90 1.88
C LEU A 113 9.09 9.90 1.93
N LEU A 114 10.13 9.61 2.71
CA LEU A 114 11.31 10.47 2.80
C LEU A 114 12.00 10.61 1.44
N THR A 115 12.16 9.51 0.70
CA THR A 115 12.77 9.52 -0.63
C THR A 115 11.94 10.33 -1.63
N GLU A 116 10.61 10.19 -1.63
CA GLU A 116 9.73 11.00 -2.51
C GLU A 116 9.74 12.49 -2.14
N MET A 117 10.11 12.82 -0.89
CA MET A 117 10.31 14.20 -0.42
C MET A 117 11.73 14.73 -0.67
N GLY A 118 12.60 13.97 -1.33
CA GLY A 118 13.96 14.38 -1.69
C GLY A 118 15.03 14.10 -0.64
N TYR A 119 14.72 13.33 0.41
CA TYR A 119 15.71 12.86 1.36
C TYR A 119 16.34 11.56 0.88
N GLU A 120 17.56 11.28 1.35
CA GLU A 120 18.30 10.04 1.09
C GLU A 120 18.45 9.24 2.39
N PRO A 121 17.40 8.57 2.89
CA PRO A 121 17.46 7.91 4.18
C PRO A 121 18.42 6.72 4.20
N LEU A 122 18.91 6.40 5.40
CA LEU A 122 19.60 5.16 5.71
C LEU A 122 18.60 4.22 6.39
N VAL A 123 18.57 2.95 5.98
CA VAL A 123 17.72 1.92 6.60
C VAL A 123 18.61 0.82 7.15
N ILE A 124 18.51 0.55 8.43
CA ILE A 124 19.18 -0.59 9.07
C ILE A 124 18.16 -1.68 9.38
N GLU A 125 18.52 -2.93 9.09
CA GLU A 125 17.67 -4.09 9.33
C GLU A 125 18.53 -5.23 9.92
N ARG A 126 18.04 -5.82 11.02
CA ARG A 126 18.76 -6.91 11.70
C ARG A 126 18.88 -8.16 10.85
N GLY A 127 17.82 -8.49 10.12
CA GLY A 127 17.79 -9.66 9.25
C GLY A 127 18.37 -9.39 7.87
N LYS A 128 18.28 -10.39 7.01
CA LYS A 128 18.80 -10.35 5.65
C LYS A 128 17.77 -9.72 4.67
N LYS A 129 18.26 -9.38 3.48
CA LYS A 129 17.39 -9.01 2.35
C LYS A 129 16.53 -10.21 1.93
N ILE A 130 15.44 -9.94 1.23
CA ILE A 130 14.39 -10.94 1.00
C ILE A 130 14.90 -12.18 0.29
N GLU A 131 15.82 -12.04 -0.66
CA GLU A 131 16.38 -13.13 -1.43
C GLU A 131 17.10 -14.15 -0.52
N GLU A 132 17.95 -13.68 0.38
CA GLU A 132 18.68 -14.53 1.33
C GLU A 132 17.77 -15.01 2.48
N ARG A 133 16.84 -14.15 2.93
CA ARG A 133 15.87 -14.47 3.96
C ARG A 133 14.95 -15.62 3.57
N MET A 134 14.57 -15.72 2.29
CA MET A 134 13.78 -16.84 1.78
C MET A 134 14.53 -18.17 1.97
N GLU A 135 15.82 -18.20 1.73
CA GLU A 135 16.66 -19.38 1.95
C GLU A 135 16.70 -19.77 3.45
N ASP A 136 16.85 -18.80 4.36
CA ASP A 136 16.83 -19.03 5.81
C ASP A 136 15.50 -19.64 6.26
N VAL A 137 14.39 -19.11 5.77
CA VAL A 137 13.03 -19.58 6.11
C VAL A 137 12.80 -20.99 5.55
N GLU A 138 13.19 -21.26 4.32
CA GLU A 138 13.09 -22.60 3.73
C GLU A 138 13.96 -23.62 4.49
N ASN A 139 15.18 -23.23 4.88
CA ASN A 139 16.07 -24.08 5.67
C ASN A 139 15.45 -24.38 7.05
N PHE A 140 14.89 -23.38 7.71
CA PHE A 140 14.17 -23.57 8.97
C PHE A 140 13.01 -24.56 8.83
N TRP A 141 12.18 -24.44 7.80
CA TRP A 141 11.06 -25.36 7.60
C TRP A 141 11.51 -26.80 7.27
N LYS A 142 12.66 -26.98 6.61
CA LYS A 142 13.22 -28.29 6.28
C LYS A 142 13.95 -28.96 7.44
N THR A 143 14.65 -28.20 8.26
CA THR A 143 15.60 -28.73 9.25
C THR A 143 15.23 -28.47 10.69
N GLY A 144 14.33 -27.51 10.95
CA GLY A 144 14.04 -27.00 12.30
C GLY A 144 15.11 -26.08 12.88
N VAL A 145 16.18 -25.77 12.14
CA VAL A 145 17.27 -24.90 12.59
C VAL A 145 16.91 -23.44 12.35
N LEU A 146 16.66 -22.70 13.42
CA LEU A 146 16.27 -21.28 13.39
C LEU A 146 17.52 -20.38 13.35
N ASP A 147 17.59 -19.46 12.38
CA ASP A 147 18.46 -18.30 12.46
C ASP A 147 17.76 -17.21 13.31
N PRO A 148 18.30 -16.84 14.49
CA PRO A 148 17.66 -15.86 15.37
C PRO A 148 17.67 -14.43 14.83
N GLN A 149 18.46 -14.13 13.81
CA GLN A 149 18.57 -12.80 13.22
C GLN A 149 17.79 -12.68 11.90
N SER A 150 17.58 -13.79 11.15
CA SER A 150 16.90 -13.79 9.86
C SER A 150 15.96 -14.98 9.74
N ASN A 151 14.67 -14.75 9.79
CA ASN A 151 13.64 -15.79 9.85
C ASN A 151 12.27 -15.27 9.39
N VAL A 152 11.19 -16.01 9.66
CA VAL A 152 9.81 -15.58 9.37
C VAL A 152 9.43 -14.25 10.03
N GLN A 153 10.06 -13.90 11.16
CA GLN A 153 9.74 -12.71 11.94
C GLN A 153 10.63 -11.51 11.58
N PHE A 154 11.94 -11.75 11.38
CA PHE A 154 12.95 -10.72 11.16
C PHE A 154 13.52 -10.77 9.74
N GLY A 155 13.80 -9.59 9.18
CA GLY A 155 14.34 -9.36 7.86
C GLY A 155 13.48 -8.43 7.01
N GLU A 156 13.96 -8.13 5.81
CA GLU A 156 13.31 -7.23 4.85
C GLU A 156 11.84 -7.59 4.64
N GLY A 157 10.97 -6.59 4.69
CA GLY A 157 9.52 -6.74 4.54
C GLY A 157 8.79 -7.15 5.83
N GLY A 158 9.53 -7.52 6.90
CA GLY A 158 8.96 -7.93 8.19
C GLY A 158 8.18 -9.26 8.13
N ALA A 159 7.46 -9.59 9.18
CA ALA A 159 6.72 -10.87 9.28
C ALA A 159 5.59 -11.01 8.24
N GLY A 160 5.06 -9.89 7.72
CA GLY A 160 4.01 -9.90 6.70
C GLY A 160 4.40 -10.58 5.39
N THR A 161 5.69 -10.60 5.05
CA THR A 161 6.22 -11.22 3.83
C THR A 161 5.96 -12.72 3.74
N PHE A 162 5.89 -13.40 4.90
CA PHE A 162 5.67 -14.85 4.98
C PHE A 162 4.31 -15.19 5.62
N SER A 163 3.39 -14.23 5.66
CA SER A 163 2.01 -14.42 6.14
C SER A 163 1.09 -14.85 4.99
N ASP A 164 -0.20 -14.97 5.28
CA ASP A 164 -1.21 -15.32 4.27
C ASP A 164 -1.56 -14.17 3.30
N GLY A 165 -0.88 -13.03 3.38
CA GLY A 165 -0.98 -11.93 2.41
C GLY A 165 -2.29 -11.13 2.46
N LYS A 166 -3.08 -11.25 3.52
CA LYS A 166 -4.29 -10.45 3.72
C LYS A 166 -3.96 -9.00 4.02
N LEU A 167 -4.56 -8.08 3.29
CA LEU A 167 -4.39 -6.63 3.46
C LEU A 167 -5.62 -5.97 4.09
N ASN A 168 -6.40 -6.74 4.86
CA ASN A 168 -7.62 -6.23 5.48
C ASN A 168 -7.30 -5.33 6.67
N SER A 169 -7.94 -4.17 6.71
CA SER A 169 -7.91 -3.27 7.86
C SER A 169 -9.33 -2.88 8.25
N ALA A 170 -9.62 -2.89 9.55
CA ALA A 170 -10.86 -2.36 10.11
C ALA A 170 -10.76 -0.84 10.40
N VAL A 171 -9.60 -0.23 10.18
CA VAL A 171 -9.35 1.18 10.43
C VAL A 171 -10.05 2.02 9.38
N LYS A 172 -10.81 3.04 9.82
CA LYS A 172 -11.34 4.07 8.92
C LYS A 172 -10.19 4.88 8.35
N ASP A 173 -10.23 5.16 7.05
CA ASP A 173 -9.20 5.90 6.34
C ASP A 173 -9.67 7.31 5.90
N PRO A 174 -9.84 8.26 6.83
CA PRO A 174 -10.31 9.60 6.48
C PRO A 174 -9.27 10.42 5.71
N SER A 175 -8.00 10.03 5.75
CA SER A 175 -6.86 10.73 5.14
C SER A 175 -6.33 10.08 3.86
N GLY A 176 -6.87 8.93 3.43
CA GLY A 176 -6.43 8.21 2.24
C GLY A 176 -5.13 7.42 2.39
N ARG A 177 -4.67 7.15 3.62
CA ARG A 177 -3.41 6.42 3.88
C ARG A 177 -3.45 4.98 3.40
N ASN A 178 -4.56 4.27 3.68
CA ASN A 178 -4.71 2.88 3.22
C ASN A 178 -4.72 2.82 1.69
N GLN A 179 -5.42 3.75 1.05
CA GLN A 179 -5.45 3.82 -0.41
C GLN A 179 -4.05 4.09 -0.96
N PHE A 180 -3.30 5.02 -0.36
CA PHE A 180 -1.92 5.32 -0.73
C PHE A 180 -0.99 4.09 -0.62
N VAL A 181 -1.12 3.31 0.45
CA VAL A 181 -0.34 2.06 0.63
C VAL A 181 -0.66 1.06 -0.48
N LEU A 182 -1.94 0.85 -0.80
CA LEU A 182 -2.34 -0.07 -1.85
C LEU A 182 -1.88 0.40 -3.24
N GLU A 183 -2.00 1.70 -3.53
CA GLU A 183 -1.52 2.31 -4.79
C GLU A 183 0.00 2.17 -4.92
N THR A 184 0.73 2.33 -3.82
CA THR A 184 2.18 2.11 -3.79
C THR A 184 2.52 0.65 -4.09
N PHE A 185 1.81 -0.32 -3.52
CA PHE A 185 2.01 -1.72 -3.86
C PHE A 185 1.72 -2.02 -5.34
N VAL A 186 0.67 -1.43 -5.91
CA VAL A 186 0.37 -1.57 -7.34
C VAL A 186 1.46 -0.93 -8.20
N LYS A 187 1.98 0.25 -7.83
CA LYS A 187 3.13 0.90 -8.47
C LYS A 187 4.33 -0.05 -8.56
N PHE A 188 4.55 -0.87 -7.54
CA PHE A 188 5.63 -1.85 -7.49
C PHE A 188 5.24 -3.26 -7.95
N GLY A 189 4.07 -3.40 -8.59
CA GLY A 189 3.67 -4.60 -9.34
C GLY A 189 2.74 -5.55 -8.61
N ALA A 190 2.02 -5.08 -7.59
CA ALA A 190 0.87 -5.82 -7.07
C ALA A 190 -0.31 -5.75 -8.05
N PRO A 191 -1.22 -6.72 -8.02
CA PRO A 191 -2.41 -6.72 -8.87
C PRO A 191 -3.32 -5.53 -8.57
N GLU A 192 -3.83 -4.85 -9.59
CA GLU A 192 -4.73 -3.69 -9.43
C GLU A 192 -6.01 -3.98 -8.64
N GLN A 193 -6.44 -5.26 -8.62
CA GLN A 193 -7.62 -5.68 -7.88
C GLN A 193 -7.57 -5.37 -6.40
N ILE A 194 -6.37 -5.27 -5.80
CA ILE A 194 -6.23 -4.91 -4.37
C ILE A 194 -6.77 -3.52 -4.06
N LEU A 195 -6.85 -2.62 -5.05
CA LEU A 195 -7.34 -1.25 -4.87
C LEU A 195 -8.84 -1.20 -4.58
N TYR A 196 -9.59 -2.22 -5.00
CA TYR A 196 -11.04 -2.19 -4.93
C TYR A 196 -11.71 -3.46 -4.40
N ASP A 197 -11.01 -4.58 -4.28
CA ASP A 197 -11.58 -5.79 -3.70
C ASP A 197 -11.88 -5.59 -2.21
N ASN A 198 -13.05 -6.04 -1.78
CA ASN A 198 -13.51 -5.84 -0.40
C ASN A 198 -12.62 -6.55 0.65
N LYS A 199 -11.91 -7.58 0.23
CA LYS A 199 -10.90 -8.31 1.01
C LYS A 199 -9.63 -8.45 0.17
N PRO A 200 -8.82 -7.39 0.06
CA PRO A 200 -7.62 -7.43 -0.76
C PRO A 200 -6.62 -8.44 -0.19
N HIS A 201 -5.99 -9.14 -1.12
CA HIS A 201 -5.03 -10.19 -0.82
C HIS A 201 -3.89 -10.14 -1.84
N ILE A 202 -2.65 -10.22 -1.33
CA ILE A 202 -1.44 -10.38 -2.16
C ILE A 202 -0.75 -11.65 -1.72
N GLY A 203 -0.57 -12.62 -2.62
CA GLY A 203 0.21 -13.82 -2.33
C GLY A 203 1.65 -13.47 -1.93
N THR A 204 2.26 -14.30 -1.10
CA THR A 204 3.64 -14.09 -0.61
C THR A 204 4.66 -14.02 -1.74
N ASP A 205 4.44 -14.76 -2.81
CA ASP A 205 5.25 -14.77 -4.04
C ASP A 205 5.22 -13.44 -4.80
N ILE A 206 4.08 -12.73 -4.76
CA ILE A 206 3.95 -11.39 -5.36
C ILE A 206 4.48 -10.33 -4.39
N LEU A 207 4.15 -10.44 -3.11
CA LEU A 207 4.55 -9.45 -2.10
C LEU A 207 6.07 -9.36 -1.99
N SER A 208 6.79 -10.48 -1.99
CA SER A 208 8.26 -10.48 -1.99
C SER A 208 8.84 -9.73 -3.19
N LYS A 209 8.27 -9.92 -4.39
CA LYS A 209 8.69 -9.19 -5.59
C LYS A 209 8.39 -7.68 -5.51
N VAL A 210 7.25 -7.31 -4.93
CA VAL A 210 6.88 -5.90 -4.68
C VAL A 210 7.89 -5.24 -3.77
N ILE A 211 8.27 -5.89 -2.66
CA ILE A 211 9.24 -5.37 -1.69
C ILE A 211 10.62 -5.20 -2.35
N VAL A 212 11.09 -6.19 -3.11
CA VAL A 212 12.37 -6.10 -3.83
C VAL A 212 12.38 -4.93 -4.83
N ARG A 213 11.28 -4.74 -5.57
CA ARG A 213 11.18 -3.60 -6.52
C ARG A 213 11.12 -2.26 -5.79
N MET A 214 10.45 -2.20 -4.65
CA MET A 214 10.40 -1.01 -3.82
C MET A 214 11.80 -0.68 -3.30
N ARG A 215 12.56 -1.64 -2.74
CA ARG A 215 13.94 -1.44 -2.31
C ARG A 215 14.83 -0.92 -3.44
N LYS A 216 14.82 -1.58 -4.61
CA LYS A 216 15.63 -1.16 -5.77
C LYS A 216 15.33 0.27 -6.19
N TYR A 217 14.05 0.63 -6.25
CA TYR A 217 13.63 2.01 -6.54
C TYR A 217 14.18 3.01 -5.53
N LEU A 218 14.18 2.66 -4.24
CA LEU A 218 14.72 3.51 -3.17
C LEU A 218 16.24 3.64 -3.28
N GLU A 219 16.95 2.53 -3.56
CA GLU A 219 18.39 2.51 -3.78
C GLU A 219 18.81 3.38 -4.98
N GLU A 220 18.08 3.31 -6.09
CA GLU A 220 18.29 4.17 -7.28
C GLU A 220 18.13 5.66 -6.98
N LYS A 221 17.35 5.99 -5.95
CA LYS A 221 17.13 7.37 -5.48
C LYS A 221 18.03 7.79 -4.30
N GLY A 222 19.07 7.03 -4.00
CA GLY A 222 20.05 7.37 -2.98
C GLY A 222 19.77 6.83 -1.57
N CYS A 223 18.64 6.16 -1.32
CA CYS A 223 18.43 5.44 -0.07
C CYS A 223 19.46 4.30 0.07
N GLN A 224 19.99 4.08 1.26
CA GLN A 224 20.94 2.99 1.52
C GLN A 224 20.39 2.01 2.54
N PHE A 225 20.49 0.72 2.24
CA PHE A 225 20.09 -0.37 3.12
C PHE A 225 21.29 -1.09 3.70
N PHE A 226 21.25 -1.35 5.02
CA PHE A 226 22.24 -2.11 5.75
C PHE A 226 21.56 -3.32 6.39
N PHE A 227 21.66 -4.45 5.74
CA PHE A 227 21.12 -5.73 6.21
C PHE A 227 22.09 -6.46 7.14
N GLY A 228 21.57 -7.33 7.99
CA GLY A 228 22.34 -7.98 9.05
C GLY A 228 22.98 -6.94 9.99
N CYS A 229 22.27 -5.85 10.27
CA CYS A 229 22.71 -4.73 11.08
C CYS A 229 21.65 -4.45 12.15
N CYS A 230 21.87 -4.96 13.35
CA CYS A 230 20.96 -4.83 14.49
C CYS A 230 21.32 -3.60 15.32
N ALA A 231 20.37 -2.68 15.52
CA ALA A 231 20.53 -1.60 16.49
C ALA A 231 20.52 -2.19 17.91
N THR A 232 21.57 -1.92 18.68
CA THR A 232 21.76 -2.48 20.02
C THR A 232 21.73 -1.43 21.12
N ASP A 233 22.11 -0.18 20.79
CA ASP A 233 22.14 0.90 21.78
C ASP A 233 22.02 2.29 21.13
N PHE A 234 21.78 3.30 21.97
CA PHE A 234 21.65 4.71 21.59
C PHE A 234 22.59 5.56 22.46
N ILE A 235 23.42 6.38 21.84
CA ILE A 235 24.20 7.39 22.55
C ILE A 235 23.37 8.67 22.61
N ILE A 236 23.01 9.06 23.82
CA ILE A 236 22.16 10.22 24.10
C ILE A 236 22.99 11.29 24.82
N GLU A 237 23.01 12.49 24.25
CA GLU A 237 23.68 13.65 24.84
C GLU A 237 22.70 14.83 24.88
N ASN A 238 22.60 15.46 26.06
CA ASN A 238 21.71 16.62 26.29
C ASN A 238 20.26 16.37 25.83
N GLY A 239 19.74 15.17 26.05
CA GLY A 239 18.36 14.80 25.69
C GLY A 239 18.12 14.51 24.20
N SER A 240 19.17 14.52 23.37
CA SER A 240 19.11 14.18 21.93
C SER A 240 19.91 12.93 21.64
N ILE A 241 19.38 12.09 20.74
CA ILE A 241 20.14 10.93 20.23
C ILE A 241 21.20 11.46 19.27
N ARG A 242 22.47 11.11 19.52
CA ARG A 242 23.62 11.49 18.71
C ARG A 242 24.11 10.35 17.83
N GLN A 243 24.03 9.13 18.35
CA GLN A 243 24.47 7.96 17.60
C GLN A 243 23.54 6.78 17.85
N ILE A 244 23.43 5.93 16.84
CA ILE A 244 22.82 4.61 16.92
C ILE A 244 23.95 3.58 16.82
N VAL A 245 24.11 2.78 17.88
CA VAL A 245 25.10 1.70 17.92
C VAL A 245 24.48 0.43 17.35
N CYS A 246 25.15 -0.17 16.40
CA CYS A 246 24.80 -1.47 15.85
C CYS A 246 25.92 -2.46 16.13
N ASP A 247 25.62 -3.75 16.00
CA ASP A 247 26.57 -4.83 16.16
C ASP A 247 27.82 -4.74 15.24
N LYS A 248 27.68 -4.06 14.09
CA LYS A 248 28.73 -3.95 13.07
C LYS A 248 29.33 -2.55 12.94
N LYS A 249 28.60 -1.51 13.28
CA LYS A 249 29.04 -0.11 13.15
C LYS A 249 28.14 0.85 13.89
N THR A 250 28.62 2.08 14.06
CA THR A 250 27.87 3.19 14.65
C THR A 250 27.47 4.18 13.55
N PHE A 251 26.29 4.76 13.69
CA PHE A 251 25.77 5.79 12.79
C PHE A 251 25.55 7.09 13.57
N ASP A 252 26.10 8.19 13.07
CA ASP A 252 25.77 9.52 13.56
C ASP A 252 24.36 9.89 13.10
N VAL A 253 23.58 10.47 14.00
CA VAL A 253 22.21 10.89 13.76
C VAL A 253 21.94 12.28 14.36
N GLN A 254 20.89 12.92 13.85
CA GLN A 254 20.40 14.20 14.37
C GLN A 254 18.93 14.04 14.79
N THR A 255 18.62 14.40 16.04
CA THR A 255 17.25 14.42 16.58
C THR A 255 16.94 15.77 17.22
#